data_bddf8da1160f017b275431b5b4997131
#
_entry.id   bddf8da1160f017b275431b5b4997131
#
_cell.length_a   1.000
_cell.length_b   1.000
_cell.length_c   1.000
_cell.angle_alpha   90.00
_cell.angle_beta   90.00
_cell.angle_gamma   90.00
#
_symmetry.space_group_name_H-M   'P 1'
#
loop_
_entity.id
_entity.type
_entity.pdbx_description
1 polymer ?
#
loop_
_entity_poly.entity_id
_entity_poly.type
_entity_poly.pdbx_seq_one_letter_code
_entity_poly.pdbx_strand_id
1 'polypeptide(L)'
;MQALGTNLLSAVRLDRAILPGMLEQRSGAIVHVSSLQWKRPDPSSPAYGPAKAALTSYSKVLAAEFGPMGIRVNTVTPGYIATSGAEARIRRTMDRAGISRDEAEAELLATIGGVPLGRPGSAAEVAQLVAFLVSDAAAYISGSEYVIDGGNNRVL
;
A
#
# COMPACT_ATOMS: atom_id res chain seq x y z
N MET A 1 -11.90 15.88 -2.36
CA MET A 1 -10.72 16.34 -3.14
C MET A 1 -9.40 16.06 -2.43
N GLN A 2 -9.25 16.28 -1.12
CA GLN A 2 -7.99 16.06 -0.38
C GLN A 2 -7.47 14.60 -0.48
N ALA A 3 -8.33 13.59 -0.30
CA ALA A 3 -7.91 12.18 -0.38
C ALA A 3 -7.32 11.80 -1.75
N LEU A 4 -7.90 12.25 -2.84
CA LEU A 4 -7.35 12.07 -4.19
C LEU A 4 -6.03 12.83 -4.35
N GLY A 5 -5.95 14.07 -3.85
CA GLY A 5 -4.73 14.88 -3.88
C GLY A 5 -3.55 14.19 -3.25
N THR A 6 -3.75 13.60 -2.05
CA THR A 6 -2.70 12.96 -1.27
C THR A 6 -2.39 11.54 -1.73
N ASN A 7 -3.41 10.74 -2.08
CA ASN A 7 -3.22 9.29 -2.30
C ASN A 7 -3.12 8.86 -3.77
N LEU A 8 -3.40 9.76 -4.71
CA LEU A 8 -3.25 9.53 -6.15
C LEU A 8 -2.39 10.62 -6.80
N LEU A 9 -2.85 11.89 -6.74
CA LEU A 9 -2.22 12.95 -7.54
C LEU A 9 -0.80 13.30 -7.08
N SER A 10 -0.44 13.02 -5.82
CA SER A 10 0.95 13.15 -5.35
C SER A 10 1.88 12.18 -6.09
N ALA A 11 1.46 10.91 -6.26
CA ALA A 11 2.22 9.93 -7.02
C ALA A 11 2.31 10.34 -8.50
N VAL A 12 1.18 10.72 -9.12
CA VAL A 12 1.17 11.18 -10.53
C VAL A 12 2.11 12.35 -10.76
N ARG A 13 2.17 13.32 -9.81
CA ARG A 13 3.09 14.47 -9.92
C ARG A 13 4.55 14.05 -9.80
N LEU A 14 4.85 13.13 -8.86
CA LEU A 14 6.19 12.61 -8.67
C LEU A 14 6.64 11.83 -9.91
N ASP A 15 5.82 10.92 -10.40
CA ASP A 15 6.14 10.12 -11.59
C ASP A 15 6.42 11.01 -12.80
N ARG A 16 5.59 12.03 -13.03
CA ARG A 16 5.81 13.00 -14.11
C ARG A 16 7.14 13.75 -13.98
N ALA A 17 7.63 13.95 -12.77
CA ALA A 17 8.91 14.63 -12.54
C ALA A 17 10.11 13.69 -12.75
N ILE A 18 10.01 12.39 -12.42
CA ILE A 18 11.12 11.44 -12.46
C ILE A 18 11.19 10.63 -13.77
N LEU A 19 10.06 10.36 -14.40
CA LEU A 19 9.98 9.56 -15.63
C LEU A 19 10.90 10.05 -16.76
N PRO A 20 11.03 11.35 -17.06
CA PRO A 20 11.93 11.80 -18.13
C PRO A 20 13.37 11.30 -17.96
N GLY A 21 13.94 11.36 -16.76
CA GLY A 21 15.28 10.84 -16.50
C GLY A 21 15.38 9.32 -16.59
N MET A 22 14.35 8.58 -16.15
CA MET A 22 14.29 7.12 -16.30
C MET A 22 14.18 6.73 -17.79
N LEU A 23 13.42 7.46 -18.59
CA LEU A 23 13.28 7.23 -20.03
C LEU A 23 14.60 7.48 -20.78
N GLU A 24 15.32 8.54 -20.44
CA GLU A 24 16.63 8.84 -21.00
C GLU A 24 17.65 7.74 -20.71
N GLN A 25 17.64 7.22 -19.48
CA GLN A 25 18.51 6.11 -19.05
C GLN A 25 18.03 4.74 -19.55
N ARG A 26 16.80 4.64 -20.04
CA ARG A 26 16.13 3.38 -20.40
C ARG A 26 16.15 2.36 -19.25
N SER A 27 16.07 2.85 -18.03
CA SER A 27 16.15 2.06 -16.80
C SER A 27 15.44 2.78 -15.67
N GLY A 28 14.60 2.04 -14.92
CA GLY A 28 13.93 2.57 -13.76
C GLY A 28 13.02 1.55 -13.08
N ALA A 29 12.74 1.78 -11.80
CA ALA A 29 11.77 1.00 -11.05
C ALA A 29 10.92 1.92 -10.19
N ILE A 30 9.60 1.81 -10.33
CA ILE A 30 8.61 2.55 -9.57
C ILE A 30 7.81 1.54 -8.74
N VAL A 31 7.62 1.82 -7.46
CA VAL A 31 6.73 1.04 -6.59
C VAL A 31 5.71 1.97 -5.94
N HIS A 32 4.45 1.79 -6.29
CA HIS A 32 3.36 2.50 -5.64
C HIS A 32 2.87 1.74 -4.41
N VAL A 33 2.74 2.42 -3.28
CA VAL A 33 2.17 1.85 -2.07
C VAL A 33 0.68 2.13 -2.03
N SER A 34 -0.12 1.10 -2.31
CA SER A 34 -1.58 1.13 -2.26
C SER A 34 -2.10 0.81 -0.83
N SER A 35 -3.21 0.16 -0.69
CA SER A 35 -3.79 -0.31 0.57
C SER A 35 -4.81 -1.41 0.31
N LEU A 36 -4.95 -2.35 1.22
CA LEU A 36 -6.01 -3.37 1.15
C LEU A 36 -7.43 -2.76 1.12
N GLN A 37 -7.60 -1.51 1.55
CA GLN A 37 -8.89 -0.82 1.49
C GLN A 37 -9.43 -0.59 0.06
N TRP A 38 -8.61 -0.69 -0.97
CA TRP A 38 -9.14 -0.64 -2.33
C TRP A 38 -9.90 -1.92 -2.71
N LYS A 39 -9.53 -3.07 -2.13
CA LYS A 39 -10.22 -4.36 -2.30
C LYS A 39 -11.37 -4.54 -1.29
N ARG A 40 -11.22 -3.93 -0.10
CA ARG A 40 -12.17 -4.00 1.02
C ARG A 40 -12.48 -2.59 1.52
N PRO A 41 -13.39 -1.87 0.85
CA PRO A 41 -13.73 -0.49 1.22
C PRO A 41 -14.21 -0.39 2.66
N ASP A 42 -13.72 0.64 3.36
CA ASP A 42 -14.09 0.94 4.74
C ASP A 42 -15.02 2.18 4.77
N PRO A 43 -16.27 2.05 5.25
CA PRO A 43 -17.20 3.18 5.35
C PRO A 43 -16.68 4.36 6.19
N SER A 44 -15.75 4.12 7.11
CA SER A 44 -15.13 5.19 7.93
C SER A 44 -14.18 6.08 7.14
N SER A 45 -13.75 5.64 5.94
CA SER A 45 -12.83 6.36 5.07
C SER A 45 -13.24 6.27 3.59
N PRO A 46 -14.43 6.76 3.21
CA PRO A 46 -15.07 6.48 1.91
C PRO A 46 -14.30 7.01 0.70
N ALA A 47 -13.41 7.97 0.87
CA ALA A 47 -12.60 8.53 -0.23
C ALA A 47 -11.21 7.89 -0.35
N TYR A 48 -10.75 7.16 0.65
CA TYR A 48 -9.39 6.59 0.67
C TYR A 48 -9.28 5.34 -0.21
N GLY A 49 -10.17 4.37 -0.03
CA GLY A 49 -10.21 3.16 -0.84
C GLY A 49 -10.28 3.45 -2.35
N PRO A 50 -11.24 4.28 -2.82
CA PRO A 50 -11.30 4.70 -4.23
C PRO A 50 -10.04 5.39 -4.74
N ALA A 51 -9.38 6.23 -3.91
CA ALA A 51 -8.11 6.85 -4.31
C ALA A 51 -6.98 5.84 -4.48
N LYS A 52 -6.93 4.81 -3.62
CA LYS A 52 -5.95 3.71 -3.73
C LYS A 52 -6.27 2.75 -4.88
N ALA A 53 -7.54 2.52 -5.19
CA ALA A 53 -7.95 1.79 -6.39
C ALA A 53 -7.47 2.51 -7.67
N ALA A 54 -7.67 3.81 -7.74
CA ALA A 54 -7.19 4.63 -8.85
C ALA A 54 -5.66 4.59 -8.98
N LEU A 55 -4.91 4.64 -7.86
CA LEU A 55 -3.47 4.50 -7.84
C LEU A 55 -3.02 3.13 -8.36
N THR A 56 -3.67 2.04 -7.96
CA THR A 56 -3.37 0.68 -8.41
C THR A 56 -3.62 0.53 -9.91
N SER A 57 -4.74 1.07 -10.41
CA SER A 57 -5.03 1.09 -11.84
C SER A 57 -4.02 1.93 -12.62
N TYR A 58 -3.68 3.12 -12.14
CA TYR A 58 -2.67 4.00 -12.72
C TYR A 58 -1.30 3.31 -12.81
N SER A 59 -0.87 2.62 -11.75
CA SER A 59 0.35 1.83 -11.72
C SER A 59 0.40 0.79 -12.86
N LYS A 60 -0.72 0.12 -13.11
CA LYS A 60 -0.84 -0.89 -14.17
C LYS A 60 -0.70 -0.28 -15.57
N VAL A 61 -1.29 0.90 -15.77
CA VAL A 61 -1.17 1.64 -17.04
C VAL A 61 0.29 2.03 -17.29
N LEU A 62 0.98 2.60 -16.29
CA LEU A 62 2.38 2.97 -16.42
C LEU A 62 3.28 1.76 -16.73
N ALA A 63 3.02 0.61 -16.11
CA ALA A 63 3.78 -0.61 -16.37
C ALA A 63 3.66 -1.06 -17.85
N ALA A 64 2.47 -0.95 -18.43
CA ALA A 64 2.23 -1.31 -19.82
C ALA A 64 2.87 -0.28 -20.79
N GLU A 65 2.76 1.01 -20.47
CA GLU A 65 3.27 2.09 -21.32
C GLU A 65 4.80 2.14 -21.32
N PHE A 66 5.43 2.09 -20.15
CA PHE A 66 6.87 2.31 -20.01
C PHE A 66 7.72 1.03 -19.93
N GLY A 67 7.09 -0.14 -19.83
CA GLY A 67 7.79 -1.43 -19.87
C GLY A 67 8.67 -1.63 -21.10
N PRO A 68 8.21 -1.33 -22.32
CA PRO A 68 9.05 -1.40 -23.53
C PRO A 68 10.27 -0.47 -23.51
N MET A 69 10.27 0.53 -22.63
CA MET A 69 11.35 1.50 -22.45
C MET A 69 12.29 1.16 -21.29
N GLY A 70 12.16 -0.05 -20.71
CA GLY A 70 13.02 -0.52 -19.62
C GLY A 70 12.63 -0.06 -18.22
N ILE A 71 11.42 0.46 -18.04
CA ILE A 71 10.94 0.92 -16.72
C ILE A 71 9.93 -0.08 -16.14
N ARG A 72 10.21 -0.57 -14.95
CA ARG A 72 9.31 -1.47 -14.22
C ARG A 72 8.42 -0.69 -13.26
N VAL A 73 7.14 -1.02 -13.22
CA VAL A 73 6.20 -0.38 -12.29
C VAL A 73 5.39 -1.46 -11.59
N ASN A 74 5.41 -1.47 -10.26
CA ASN A 74 4.68 -2.44 -9.45
C ASN A 74 3.91 -1.75 -8.33
N THR A 75 2.99 -2.48 -7.73
CA THR A 75 2.20 -2.01 -6.59
C THR A 75 2.42 -2.91 -5.38
N VAL A 76 2.66 -2.33 -4.23
CA VAL A 76 2.60 -3.01 -2.93
C VAL A 76 1.30 -2.61 -2.24
N THR A 77 0.55 -3.59 -1.77
CA THR A 77 -0.75 -3.40 -1.11
C THR A 77 -0.69 -3.92 0.32
N PRO A 78 -0.30 -3.07 1.29
CA PRO A 78 -0.28 -3.46 2.68
C PRO A 78 -1.69 -3.65 3.26
N GLY A 79 -1.81 -4.60 4.19
CA GLY A 79 -2.93 -4.73 5.10
C GLY A 79 -2.77 -3.80 6.30
N TYR A 80 -3.04 -4.35 7.51
CA TYR A 80 -2.88 -3.60 8.74
C TYR A 80 -1.40 -3.59 9.17
N ILE A 81 -0.80 -2.41 9.18
CA ILE A 81 0.61 -2.19 9.52
C ILE A 81 0.71 -1.33 10.78
N ALA A 82 1.56 -1.75 11.72
CA ALA A 82 1.87 -1.01 12.94
C ALA A 82 2.62 0.28 12.58
N THR A 83 1.89 1.39 12.56
CA THR A 83 2.38 2.74 12.27
C THR A 83 1.99 3.69 13.40
N SER A 84 2.53 4.90 13.42
CA SER A 84 2.10 5.94 14.38
C SER A 84 0.59 6.22 14.32
N GLY A 85 -0.02 6.14 13.14
CA GLY A 85 -1.47 6.27 12.99
C GLY A 85 -2.25 5.09 13.58
N ALA A 86 -1.75 3.86 13.41
CA ALA A 86 -2.31 2.67 14.03
C ALA A 86 -2.20 2.75 15.57
N GLU A 87 -1.05 3.15 16.09
CA GLU A 87 -0.82 3.35 17.51
C GLU A 87 -1.76 4.40 18.12
N ALA A 88 -1.96 5.52 17.43
CA ALA A 88 -2.91 6.54 17.86
C ALA A 88 -4.37 6.03 17.86
N ARG A 89 -4.71 5.08 16.97
CA ARG A 89 -6.02 4.43 16.95
C ARG A 89 -6.19 3.49 18.17
N ILE A 90 -5.17 2.68 18.46
CA ILE A 90 -5.15 1.81 19.65
C ILE A 90 -5.35 2.65 20.92
N ARG A 91 -4.56 3.72 21.12
CA ARG A 91 -4.70 4.60 22.29
C ARG A 91 -6.11 5.15 22.44
N ARG A 92 -6.70 5.65 21.36
CA ARG A 92 -8.09 6.16 21.40
C ARG A 92 -9.10 5.09 21.79
N THR A 93 -8.87 3.83 21.39
CA THR A 93 -9.74 2.71 21.81
C THR A 93 -9.54 2.41 23.28
N MET A 94 -8.31 2.35 23.79
CA MET A 94 -8.00 2.21 25.21
C MET A 94 -8.67 3.28 26.05
N ASP A 95 -8.52 4.56 25.68
CA ASP A 95 -9.07 5.71 26.41
C ASP A 95 -10.61 5.70 26.45
N ARG A 96 -11.23 5.32 25.32
CA ARG A 96 -12.70 5.29 25.18
C ARG A 96 -13.33 4.13 25.91
N ALA A 97 -12.71 2.94 25.87
CA ALA A 97 -13.30 1.70 26.40
C ALA A 97 -12.76 1.30 27.78
N GLY A 98 -11.68 1.93 28.25
CA GLY A 98 -11.06 1.59 29.54
C GLY A 98 -10.40 0.19 29.53
N ILE A 99 -9.91 -0.27 28.37
CA ILE A 99 -9.32 -1.59 28.17
C ILE A 99 -7.81 -1.51 28.02
N SER A 100 -7.13 -2.66 28.16
CA SER A 100 -5.70 -2.77 27.96
C SER A 100 -5.31 -2.57 26.49
N ARG A 101 -4.00 -2.37 26.23
CA ARG A 101 -3.45 -2.27 24.89
C ARG A 101 -3.74 -3.53 24.07
N ASP A 102 -3.52 -4.71 24.66
CA ASP A 102 -3.66 -5.99 23.97
C ASP A 102 -5.13 -6.25 23.59
N GLU A 103 -6.07 -5.88 24.47
CA GLU A 103 -7.50 -5.94 24.18
C GLU A 103 -7.91 -4.95 23.08
N ALA A 104 -7.38 -3.73 23.10
CA ALA A 104 -7.65 -2.71 22.08
C ALA A 104 -7.09 -3.13 20.71
N GLU A 105 -5.90 -3.75 20.67
CA GLU A 105 -5.31 -4.27 19.45
C GLU A 105 -6.10 -5.48 18.92
N ALA A 106 -6.50 -6.40 19.79
CA ALA A 106 -7.35 -7.54 19.45
C ALA A 106 -8.71 -7.09 18.88
N GLU A 107 -9.35 -6.10 19.50
CA GLU A 107 -10.60 -5.51 19.01
C GLU A 107 -10.41 -4.90 17.63
N LEU A 108 -9.32 -4.17 17.42
CA LEU A 108 -8.98 -3.55 16.14
C LEU A 108 -8.74 -4.60 15.05
N LEU A 109 -7.98 -5.65 15.34
CA LEU A 109 -7.75 -6.76 14.41
C LEU A 109 -9.07 -7.48 14.08
N ALA A 110 -9.96 -7.66 15.04
CA ALA A 110 -11.28 -8.25 14.83
C ALA A 110 -12.14 -7.42 13.87
N THR A 111 -12.11 -6.08 13.98
CA THR A 111 -12.89 -5.19 13.09
C THR A 111 -12.49 -5.28 11.63
N ILE A 112 -11.24 -5.65 11.35
CA ILE A 112 -10.74 -5.86 9.97
C ILE A 112 -10.86 -7.31 9.50
N GLY A 113 -11.56 -8.17 10.26
CA GLY A 113 -11.77 -9.59 9.93
C GLY A 113 -10.64 -10.52 10.32
N GLY A 114 -9.76 -10.07 11.21
CA GLY A 114 -8.60 -10.81 11.71
C GLY A 114 -7.41 -10.83 10.75
N VAL A 115 -6.24 -11.13 11.30
CA VAL A 115 -4.99 -11.36 10.56
C VAL A 115 -4.52 -12.78 10.87
N PRO A 116 -4.49 -13.72 9.92
CA PRO A 116 -4.10 -15.11 10.16
C PRO A 116 -2.73 -15.27 10.83
N LEU A 117 -1.76 -14.39 10.54
CA LEU A 117 -0.47 -14.40 11.23
C LEU A 117 -0.52 -13.88 12.68
N GLY A 118 -1.69 -13.50 13.20
CA GLY A 118 -1.93 -13.14 14.60
C GLY A 118 -1.38 -11.79 15.04
N ARG A 119 -0.79 -11.00 14.14
CA ARG A 119 -0.20 -9.70 14.46
C ARG A 119 -0.31 -8.70 13.30
N PRO A 120 -0.21 -7.40 13.54
CA PRO A 120 0.02 -6.42 12.48
C PRO A 120 1.37 -6.67 11.78
N GLY A 121 1.47 -6.25 10.51
CA GLY A 121 2.75 -6.13 9.83
C GLY A 121 3.54 -4.92 10.36
N SER A 122 4.84 -4.92 10.15
CA SER A 122 5.71 -3.78 10.44
C SER A 122 6.01 -2.96 9.18
N ALA A 123 6.36 -1.69 9.35
CA ALA A 123 6.83 -0.84 8.25
C ALA A 123 8.11 -1.41 7.60
N ALA A 124 8.97 -2.08 8.41
CA ALA A 124 10.19 -2.72 7.91
C ALA A 124 9.89 -3.89 6.96
N GLU A 125 8.87 -4.71 7.24
CA GLU A 125 8.47 -5.80 6.35
C GLU A 125 7.95 -5.27 4.99
N VAL A 126 7.20 -4.17 5.01
CA VAL A 126 6.79 -3.51 3.77
C VAL A 126 7.99 -2.93 3.02
N ALA A 127 8.93 -2.29 3.73
CA ALA A 127 10.13 -1.70 3.13
C ALA A 127 11.04 -2.77 2.49
N GLN A 128 11.16 -3.96 3.09
CA GLN A 128 11.93 -5.07 2.52
C GLN A 128 11.34 -5.53 1.17
N LEU A 129 10.01 -5.63 1.08
CA LEU A 129 9.35 -5.96 -0.18
C LEU A 129 9.55 -4.86 -1.23
N VAL A 130 9.43 -3.58 -0.85
CA VAL A 130 9.72 -2.46 -1.75
C VAL A 130 11.17 -2.50 -2.23
N ALA A 131 12.13 -2.72 -1.32
CA ALA A 131 13.55 -2.81 -1.66
C ALA A 131 13.83 -3.95 -2.65
N PHE A 132 13.21 -5.13 -2.46
CA PHE A 132 13.29 -6.22 -3.42
C PHE A 132 12.74 -5.80 -4.79
N LEU A 133 11.56 -5.20 -4.84
CA LEU A 133 10.90 -4.84 -6.10
C LEU A 133 11.65 -3.75 -6.90
N VAL A 134 12.40 -2.88 -6.25
CA VAL A 134 13.22 -1.88 -6.95
C VAL A 134 14.59 -2.40 -7.35
N SER A 135 15.04 -3.53 -6.81
CA SER A 135 16.34 -4.13 -7.12
C SER A 135 16.35 -4.93 -8.42
N ASP A 136 17.54 -5.28 -8.91
CA ASP A 136 17.73 -6.14 -10.08
C ASP A 136 17.25 -7.58 -9.87
N ALA A 137 17.12 -8.04 -8.62
CA ALA A 137 16.51 -9.33 -8.31
C ALA A 137 15.05 -9.45 -8.78
N ALA A 138 14.38 -8.32 -9.00
CA ALA A 138 13.02 -8.22 -9.54
C ALA A 138 12.98 -7.80 -11.02
N ALA A 139 14.05 -8.02 -11.79
CA ALA A 139 14.19 -7.52 -13.18
C ALA A 139 13.07 -7.98 -14.13
N TYR A 140 12.44 -9.13 -13.87
CA TYR A 140 11.34 -9.66 -14.70
C TYR A 140 9.96 -9.45 -14.07
N ILE A 141 9.87 -8.55 -13.08
CA ILE A 141 8.63 -8.25 -12.36
C ILE A 141 8.17 -6.83 -12.70
N SER A 142 7.08 -6.72 -13.46
CA SER A 142 6.44 -5.44 -13.79
C SER A 142 4.92 -5.62 -13.93
N GLY A 143 4.17 -4.59 -13.57
CA GLY A 143 2.71 -4.56 -13.66
C GLY A 143 2.00 -5.46 -12.64
N SER A 144 2.68 -5.89 -11.59
CA SER A 144 2.16 -6.80 -10.57
C SER A 144 1.75 -6.04 -9.31
N GLU A 145 0.74 -6.59 -8.62
CA GLU A 145 0.34 -6.17 -7.28
C GLU A 145 0.78 -7.21 -6.26
N TYR A 146 1.46 -6.76 -5.22
CA TYR A 146 1.94 -7.58 -4.11
C TYR A 146 1.21 -7.21 -2.84
N VAL A 147 0.33 -8.10 -2.40
CA VAL A 147 -0.37 -7.96 -1.12
C VAL A 147 0.55 -8.42 0.01
N ILE A 148 0.71 -7.58 1.03
CA ILE A 148 1.44 -7.89 2.25
C ILE A 148 0.56 -7.57 3.46
N ASP A 149 -0.18 -8.56 3.94
CA ASP A 149 -1.30 -8.35 4.87
C ASP A 149 -1.44 -9.45 5.93
N GLY A 150 -0.49 -10.38 6.02
CA GLY A 150 -0.54 -11.49 6.96
C GLY A 150 -1.71 -12.46 6.73
N GLY A 151 -2.26 -12.48 5.49
CA GLY A 151 -3.40 -13.33 5.11
C GLY A 151 -4.77 -12.72 5.41
N ASN A 152 -4.84 -11.42 5.71
CA ASN A 152 -6.11 -10.74 6.01
C ASN A 152 -7.07 -10.69 4.81
N ASN A 153 -6.55 -10.59 3.59
CA ASN A 153 -7.36 -10.69 2.37
C ASN A 153 -7.68 -12.15 2.06
N ARG A 154 -8.96 -12.50 2.11
CA ARG A 154 -9.44 -13.86 1.84
C ARG A 154 -10.02 -14.03 0.43
N VAL A 155 -9.90 -13.01 -0.40
CA VAL A 155 -10.41 -13.01 -1.78
C VAL A 155 -9.23 -13.14 -2.73
N LEU A 156 -9.38 -14.02 -3.72
CA LEU A 156 -8.42 -14.21 -4.82
C LEU A 156 -8.47 -13.04 -5.80
#